data_b414994999dcbf62885d87d19d5082ce
#
_entry.id   b414994999dcbf62885d87d19d5082ce
#
_cell.length_a   1.000
_cell.length_b   1.000
_cell.length_c   1.000
_cell.angle_alpha   90.00
_cell.angle_beta   90.00
_cell.angle_gamma   90.00
#
_symmetry.space_group_name_H-M   'P 1'
#
loop_
_entity.id
_entity.type
_entity.pdbx_description
1 polymer ?
#
loop_
_entity_poly.entity_id
_entity_poly.type
_entity_poly.pdbx_seq_one_letter_code
_entity_poly.pdbx_strand_id
1 'polypeptide(L)'
;MAAKRISSTVKRPQAAVDVSAYWWDLDQWPRSWMGIEQDRPPGEQLLPHFRRFIEHLASSSLSPKTIRNHVDNLWSLGGEIIRDLHYDKTLRKLPAERLLRQSVHELGGSAIHNGSDDQQRSFDSTCRKLHRFLEP
;
A
#
# COMPACT_ATOMS: atom_id res chain seq x y z
N MET A 1 -14.64 -22.45 2.32
CA MET A 1 -15.34 -22.22 1.95
C MET A 1 -15.85 -22.07 1.51
N ALA A 2 -15.36 -21.93 1.91
CA ALA A 2 -15.89 -21.49 1.49
C ALA A 2 -16.56 -21.39 1.33
N ALA A 3 -16.26 -21.22 1.55
CA ALA A 3 -16.95 -20.76 1.34
C ALA A 3 -17.61 -20.58 1.19
N LYS A 4 -17.58 -20.29 1.22
CA LYS A 4 -18.27 -19.72 1.07
C LYS A 4 -19.06 -19.46 0.83
N ARG A 5 -18.81 -19.21 0.83
CA ARG A 5 -19.67 -18.59 0.75
C ARG A 5 -20.60 -18.32 0.37
N ILE A 6 -20.71 -18.13 0.60
CA ILE A 6 -21.82 -17.70 0.41
C ILE A 6 -22.35 -17.23 -0.07
N SER A 7 -22.42 -17.02 -0.17
CA SER A 7 -23.23 -16.39 -0.48
C SER A 7 -23.85 -15.79 -0.78
N SER A 8 -23.67 -15.67 -0.80
CA SER A 8 -24.56 -15.17 -0.91
C SER A 8 -25.17 -14.36 -1.36
N THR A 9 -25.15 -14.51 -1.98
CA THR A 9 -25.84 -13.79 -2.35
C THR A 9 -26.59 -12.98 -1.74
N VAL A 10 -26.65 -13.26 -0.77
CA VAL A 10 -27.09 -12.27 0.06
C VAL A 10 -26.36 -11.04 -0.15
N LYS A 11 -27.03 -9.99 -0.27
CA LYS A 11 -26.39 -8.77 -0.42
C LYS A 11 -25.77 -8.35 0.87
N ARG A 12 -24.54 -8.25 0.87
CA ARG A 12 -23.82 -7.88 2.06
C ARG A 12 -23.70 -6.38 2.15
N PRO A 13 -23.80 -5.82 3.36
CA PRO A 13 -23.52 -4.41 3.55
C PRO A 13 -22.09 -4.11 3.16
N GLN A 14 -21.80 -2.90 2.80
CA GLN A 14 -20.46 -2.54 2.41
C GLN A 14 -19.46 -2.76 3.52
N ALA A 15 -19.90 -2.65 4.76
CA ALA A 15 -19.00 -2.84 5.89
C ALA A 15 -18.43 -4.24 5.96
N ALA A 16 -19.03 -5.18 5.24
CA ALA A 16 -18.60 -6.56 5.29
C ALA A 16 -17.69 -6.95 4.14
N VAL A 17 -17.09 -5.99 3.45
CA VAL A 17 -16.17 -6.32 2.37
C VAL A 17 -14.97 -7.09 2.92
N ASP A 18 -14.71 -8.25 2.32
CA ASP A 18 -13.58 -9.07 2.71
C ASP A 18 -12.37 -8.66 1.88
N VAL A 19 -11.37 -8.11 2.54
CA VAL A 19 -10.17 -7.64 1.86
C VAL A 19 -9.00 -8.60 2.01
N SER A 20 -9.18 -9.71 2.71
CA SER A 20 -8.08 -10.63 2.97
C SER A 20 -7.46 -11.19 1.70
N ALA A 21 -8.23 -11.26 0.62
CA ALA A 21 -7.73 -11.74 -0.66
C ALA A 21 -6.68 -10.79 -1.26
N TYR A 22 -6.63 -9.54 -0.78
CA TYR A 22 -5.73 -8.54 -1.32
C TYR A 22 -4.48 -8.37 -0.47
N TRP A 23 -4.52 -8.76 0.80
CA TRP A 23 -3.38 -8.51 1.68
C TRP A 23 -3.01 -9.72 2.54
N TRP A 24 -3.24 -10.92 2.02
CA TRP A 24 -3.00 -12.13 2.81
C TRP A 24 -1.58 -12.20 3.39
N ASP A 25 -0.60 -11.57 2.75
CA ASP A 25 0.78 -11.57 3.19
C ASP A 25 1.24 -10.22 3.75
N LEU A 26 0.30 -9.30 3.99
CA LEU A 26 0.66 -7.94 4.41
C LEU A 26 1.53 -7.92 5.66
N ASP A 27 1.26 -8.81 6.61
CA ASP A 27 2.00 -8.83 7.86
C ASP A 27 3.47 -9.24 7.66
N GLN A 28 3.80 -9.82 6.51
CA GLN A 28 5.18 -10.18 6.18
C GLN A 28 5.93 -9.06 5.48
N TRP A 29 5.25 -8.02 5.06
CA TRP A 29 5.88 -6.95 4.29
C TRP A 29 7.03 -6.28 5.04
N PRO A 30 6.88 -5.90 6.32
CA PRO A 30 8.01 -5.25 7.01
C PRO A 30 9.27 -6.10 6.99
N ARG A 31 9.13 -7.42 7.13
CA ARG A 31 10.28 -8.31 7.07
C ARG A 31 10.90 -8.33 5.68
N SER A 32 10.07 -8.29 4.64
CA SER A 32 10.56 -8.32 3.26
C SER A 32 11.33 -7.04 2.89
N TRP A 33 11.05 -5.93 3.56
CA TRP A 33 11.69 -4.65 3.26
C TRP A 33 12.97 -4.42 4.06
N MET A 34 13.15 -5.12 5.17
CA MET A 34 14.22 -4.77 6.09
C MET A 34 15.59 -5.22 5.60
N GLY A 35 16.56 -4.33 5.72
CA GLY A 35 17.97 -4.67 5.56
C GLY A 35 18.65 -4.82 6.90
N ILE A 36 18.15 -4.12 7.91
CA ILE A 36 18.64 -4.20 9.28
C ILE A 36 17.42 -4.25 10.22
N GLU A 37 17.66 -4.67 11.45
CA GLU A 37 16.56 -4.86 12.42
C GLU A 37 15.82 -3.55 12.70
N GLN A 38 16.52 -2.41 12.66
CA GLN A 38 15.90 -1.12 12.90
C GLN A 38 14.88 -0.72 11.83
N ASP A 39 14.84 -1.42 10.70
CA ASP A 39 13.85 -1.16 9.65
C ASP A 39 12.47 -1.70 9.99
N ARG A 40 12.40 -2.65 10.93
CA ARG A 40 11.15 -3.35 11.19
C ARG A 40 10.08 -2.47 11.80
N PRO A 41 10.36 -1.69 12.87
CA PRO A 41 9.29 -0.84 13.43
C PRO A 41 8.71 0.16 12.43
N PRO A 42 9.50 0.91 11.65
CA PRO A 42 8.88 1.80 10.67
C PRO A 42 8.07 1.03 9.63
N GLY A 43 8.54 -0.15 9.20
CA GLY A 43 7.75 -0.96 8.28
C GLY A 43 6.43 -1.38 8.86
N GLU A 44 6.44 -1.82 10.13
CA GLU A 44 5.20 -2.21 10.81
C GLU A 44 4.25 -1.04 10.98
N GLN A 45 4.79 0.16 11.19
CA GLN A 45 3.97 1.35 11.37
C GLN A 45 3.31 1.83 10.08
N LEU A 46 3.81 1.41 8.93
CA LEU A 46 3.16 1.72 7.65
C LEU A 46 1.90 0.89 7.42
N LEU A 47 1.83 -0.31 8.01
CA LEU A 47 0.75 -1.25 7.69
C LEU A 47 -0.65 -0.74 7.99
N PRO A 48 -0.92 -0.07 9.12
CA PRO A 48 -2.28 0.43 9.35
C PRO A 48 -2.74 1.40 8.26
N HIS A 49 -1.83 2.21 7.74
CA HIS A 49 -2.17 3.16 6.67
C HIS A 49 -2.47 2.43 5.38
N PHE A 50 -1.67 1.40 5.06
CA PHE A 50 -1.91 0.61 3.86
C PHE A 50 -3.21 -0.18 3.98
N ARG A 51 -3.52 -0.73 5.16
CA ARG A 51 -4.78 -1.45 5.37
C ARG A 51 -5.97 -0.55 5.10
N ARG A 52 -5.97 0.66 5.63
CA ARG A 52 -7.08 1.58 5.43
C ARG A 52 -7.25 1.93 3.96
N PHE A 53 -6.14 2.13 3.25
CA PHE A 53 -6.21 2.44 1.83
C PHE A 53 -6.73 1.25 1.03
N ILE A 54 -6.28 0.04 1.33
CA ILE A 54 -6.76 -1.16 0.63
C ILE A 54 -8.26 -1.35 0.89
N GLU A 55 -8.71 -1.12 2.12
CA GLU A 55 -10.13 -1.16 2.43
C GLU A 55 -10.91 -0.15 1.59
N HIS A 56 -10.37 1.04 1.46
CA HIS A 56 -10.97 2.08 0.63
C HIS A 56 -11.09 1.62 -0.83
N LEU A 57 -10.03 1.03 -1.38
CA LEU A 57 -10.04 0.53 -2.74
C LEU A 57 -11.03 -0.61 -2.90
N ALA A 58 -11.10 -1.50 -1.92
CA ALA A 58 -12.01 -2.64 -1.97
C ALA A 58 -13.47 -2.22 -1.93
N SER A 59 -13.75 -1.04 -1.36
CA SER A 59 -15.10 -0.50 -1.29
C SER A 59 -15.46 0.33 -2.53
N SER A 60 -14.53 0.48 -3.46
CA SER A 60 -14.74 1.27 -4.66
C SER A 60 -15.26 0.37 -5.78
N SER A 61 -15.45 0.97 -6.97
CA SER A 61 -15.91 0.22 -8.13
C SER A 61 -14.77 -0.42 -8.92
N LEU A 62 -13.53 -0.33 -8.42
CA LEU A 62 -12.40 -0.92 -9.11
C LEU A 62 -12.49 -2.44 -9.16
N SER A 63 -11.99 -3.02 -10.24
CA SER A 63 -11.99 -4.47 -10.39
C SER A 63 -10.97 -5.10 -9.43
N PRO A 64 -11.17 -6.37 -9.05
CA PRO A 64 -10.17 -7.07 -8.22
C PRO A 64 -8.77 -7.03 -8.81
N LYS A 65 -8.64 -7.16 -10.12
CA LYS A 65 -7.32 -7.11 -10.75
C LYS A 65 -6.65 -5.76 -10.56
N THR A 66 -7.41 -4.68 -10.72
CA THR A 66 -6.89 -3.33 -10.53
C THR A 66 -6.48 -3.11 -9.09
N ILE A 67 -7.31 -3.59 -8.14
CA ILE A 67 -6.97 -3.47 -6.73
C ILE A 67 -5.68 -4.21 -6.42
N ARG A 68 -5.52 -5.42 -6.94
CA ARG A 68 -4.29 -6.17 -6.71
C ARG A 68 -3.06 -5.46 -7.27
N ASN A 69 -3.21 -4.81 -8.43
CA ASN A 69 -2.11 -4.02 -8.98
C ASN A 69 -1.72 -2.88 -8.05
N HIS A 70 -2.72 -2.22 -7.46
CA HIS A 70 -2.43 -1.15 -6.48
C HIS A 70 -1.76 -1.71 -5.23
N VAL A 71 -2.21 -2.88 -4.77
CA VAL A 71 -1.59 -3.50 -3.59
C VAL A 71 -0.12 -3.84 -3.87
N ASP A 72 0.17 -4.38 -5.06
CA ASP A 72 1.55 -4.66 -5.43
C ASP A 72 2.39 -3.37 -5.43
N ASN A 73 1.82 -2.28 -5.91
CA ASN A 73 2.51 -0.99 -5.94
C ASN A 73 2.73 -0.45 -4.53
N LEU A 74 1.81 -0.72 -3.59
CA LEU A 74 2.01 -0.33 -2.20
C LEU A 74 3.20 -1.05 -1.59
N TRP A 75 3.37 -2.33 -1.93
CA TRP A 75 4.55 -3.06 -1.46
C TRP A 75 5.82 -2.39 -1.95
N SER A 76 5.85 -1.99 -3.22
CA SER A 76 7.01 -1.29 -3.79
C SER A 76 7.23 0.05 -3.10
N LEU A 77 6.15 0.78 -2.82
CA LEU A 77 6.25 2.07 -2.14
C LEU A 77 6.83 1.91 -0.74
N GLY A 78 6.35 0.92 0.01
CA GLY A 78 6.86 0.67 1.35
C GLY A 78 8.34 0.33 1.31
N GLY A 79 8.75 -0.48 0.35
CA GLY A 79 10.16 -0.82 0.19
C GLY A 79 11.00 0.41 -0.10
N GLU A 80 10.49 1.31 -0.93
CA GLU A 80 11.21 2.54 -1.26
C GLU A 80 11.34 3.44 -0.03
N ILE A 81 10.28 3.55 0.77
CA ILE A 81 10.32 4.36 1.99
C ILE A 81 11.39 3.81 2.94
N ILE A 82 11.39 2.51 3.17
CA ILE A 82 12.37 1.89 4.06
C ILE A 82 13.80 2.10 3.53
N ARG A 83 13.97 1.96 2.23
CA ARG A 83 15.26 2.17 1.60
C ARG A 83 15.78 3.59 1.82
N ASP A 84 14.90 4.58 1.73
CA ASP A 84 15.28 5.97 1.93
C ASP A 84 15.81 6.22 3.34
N LEU A 85 15.36 5.44 4.33
CA LEU A 85 15.88 5.58 5.70
C LEU A 85 17.36 5.26 5.79
N HIS A 86 17.89 4.48 4.85
CA HIS A 86 19.32 4.16 4.83
C HIS A 86 20.15 5.28 4.23
N TYR A 87 19.55 6.05 3.33
CA TYR A 87 20.25 7.16 2.71
C TYR A 87 20.19 8.43 3.52
N ASP A 88 19.09 8.62 4.28
CA ASP A 88 18.90 9.81 5.09
C ASP A 88 18.38 9.38 6.46
N LYS A 89 19.29 9.24 7.42
CA LYS A 89 18.94 8.70 8.73
C LYS A 89 18.05 9.64 9.53
N THR A 90 17.99 10.93 9.17
CA THR A 90 17.09 11.84 9.87
C THR A 90 15.64 11.45 9.66
N LEU A 91 15.34 10.75 8.58
CA LEU A 91 13.98 10.29 8.30
C LEU A 91 13.49 9.28 9.34
N ARG A 92 14.40 8.59 10.02
CA ARG A 92 14.01 7.60 11.03
C ARG A 92 13.31 8.24 12.22
N LYS A 93 13.42 9.54 12.38
CA LYS A 93 12.76 10.26 13.48
C LYS A 93 11.32 10.64 13.14
N LEU A 94 10.92 10.49 11.88
CA LEU A 94 9.60 10.88 11.44
C LEU A 94 8.60 9.75 11.66
N PRO A 95 7.36 10.07 12.04
CA PRO A 95 6.33 9.04 12.12
C PRO A 95 5.99 8.49 10.74
N ALA A 96 5.47 7.27 10.70
CA ALA A 96 5.17 6.60 9.43
C ALA A 96 4.23 7.42 8.57
N GLU A 97 3.26 8.09 9.17
CA GLU A 97 2.34 8.91 8.40
C GLU A 97 3.07 10.03 7.64
N ARG A 98 4.03 10.66 8.29
CA ARG A 98 4.80 11.73 7.66
C ARG A 98 5.64 11.17 6.52
N LEU A 99 6.28 10.03 6.75
CA LEU A 99 7.07 9.39 5.71
C LEU A 99 6.21 9.07 4.50
N LEU A 100 5.01 8.57 4.75
CA LEU A 100 4.10 8.20 3.67
C LEU A 100 3.64 9.44 2.90
N ARG A 101 3.24 10.49 3.62
CA ARG A 101 2.74 11.70 2.97
C ARG A 101 3.79 12.36 2.09
N GLN A 102 5.04 12.34 2.51
CA GLN A 102 6.08 12.99 1.69
C GLN A 102 6.59 12.10 0.56
N SER A 103 6.16 10.84 0.51
CA SER A 103 6.56 9.92 -0.55
C SER A 103 5.64 9.97 -1.76
N VAL A 104 4.48 10.58 -1.64
CA VAL A 104 3.50 10.65 -2.72
C VAL A 104 3.05 12.09 -2.92
N HIS A 105 2.64 12.40 -4.15
CA HIS A 105 2.16 13.75 -4.48
C HIS A 105 1.12 13.64 -5.58
N GLU A 106 0.58 14.77 -5.98
CA GLU A 106 -0.56 14.78 -6.91
C GLU A 106 -0.20 14.24 -8.29
N LEU A 107 1.08 14.17 -8.62
CA LEU A 107 1.52 13.64 -9.92
C LEU A 107 2.00 12.21 -9.85
N GLY A 108 2.18 11.65 -8.65
CA GLY A 108 2.64 10.28 -8.51
C GLY A 108 3.64 10.09 -7.38
N GLY A 109 4.67 9.31 -7.63
CA GLY A 109 5.72 9.03 -6.66
C GLY A 109 7.10 9.08 -7.28
N SER A 110 8.08 8.50 -6.60
CA SER A 110 9.45 8.47 -7.07
C SER A 110 9.60 7.60 -8.32
N ALA A 111 10.63 7.89 -9.10
CA ALA A 111 10.93 7.10 -10.30
C ALA A 111 11.69 5.85 -9.89
N ILE A 112 10.96 4.76 -9.62
CA ILE A 112 11.57 3.51 -9.14
C ILE A 112 11.58 2.41 -10.20
N HIS A 113 10.88 2.59 -11.31
CA HIS A 113 10.80 1.58 -12.37
C HIS A 113 11.57 2.07 -13.60
N ASN A 114 12.89 2.06 -13.51
CA ASN A 114 13.73 2.67 -14.52
C ASN A 114 13.64 2.01 -15.89
N GLY A 115 13.31 0.74 -15.93
CA GLY A 115 13.28 0.00 -17.20
C GLY A 115 11.91 -0.13 -17.83
N SER A 116 10.87 0.45 -17.24
CA SER A 116 9.51 0.23 -17.73
C SER A 116 8.64 1.43 -17.46
N ASP A 117 8.25 2.12 -18.53
CA ASP A 117 7.33 3.25 -18.44
C ASP A 117 5.95 2.80 -17.97
N ASP A 118 5.51 1.60 -18.38
CA ASP A 118 4.20 1.08 -17.99
C ASP A 118 4.15 0.82 -16.50
N GLN A 119 5.20 0.23 -15.93
CA GLN A 119 5.24 -0.03 -14.49
C GLN A 119 5.30 1.27 -13.71
N GLN A 120 6.05 2.24 -14.21
CA GLN A 120 6.12 3.54 -13.54
C GLN A 120 4.78 4.25 -13.57
N ARG A 121 4.07 4.21 -14.68
CA ARG A 121 2.73 4.80 -14.77
C ARG A 121 1.75 4.13 -13.81
N SER A 122 1.84 2.81 -13.69
CA SER A 122 1.01 2.06 -12.75
C SER A 122 1.31 2.49 -11.32
N PHE A 123 2.59 2.56 -10.97
CA PHE A 123 3.04 2.99 -9.65
C PHE A 123 2.57 4.40 -9.36
N ASP A 124 2.74 5.32 -10.31
CA ASP A 124 2.32 6.71 -10.14
C ASP A 124 0.81 6.80 -9.94
N SER A 125 0.04 5.97 -10.62
CA SER A 125 -1.41 5.95 -10.45
C SER A 125 -1.77 5.59 -9.01
N THR A 126 -1.11 4.59 -8.44
CA THR A 126 -1.33 4.20 -7.05
C THR A 126 -0.96 5.34 -6.12
N CYS A 127 0.18 5.98 -6.35
CA CYS A 127 0.64 7.08 -5.51
C CYS A 127 -0.31 8.28 -5.57
N ARG A 128 -0.85 8.60 -6.74
CA ARG A 128 -1.83 9.67 -6.86
C ARG A 128 -3.10 9.37 -6.08
N LYS A 129 -3.58 8.12 -6.16
CA LYS A 129 -4.78 7.73 -5.41
C LYS A 129 -4.53 7.78 -3.91
N LEU A 130 -3.37 7.31 -3.48
CA LEU A 130 -3.01 7.35 -2.07
C LEU A 130 -2.89 8.78 -1.59
N HIS A 131 -2.27 9.65 -2.38
CA HIS A 131 -2.14 11.06 -2.04
C HIS A 131 -3.53 11.69 -1.79
N ARG A 132 -4.48 11.44 -2.69
CA ARG A 132 -5.83 11.96 -2.50
C ARG A 132 -6.52 11.38 -1.27
N PHE A 133 -6.26 10.11 -0.98
CA PHE A 133 -6.81 9.47 0.20
C PHE A 133 -6.28 10.09 1.49
N LEU A 134 -5.00 10.42 1.50
CA LEU A 134 -4.36 11.02 2.68
C LEU A 134 -4.68 12.49 2.83
N GLU A 135 -4.99 13.18 1.74
CA GLU A 135 -5.28 14.61 1.71
C GLU A 135 -6.68 14.81 1.15
N PRO A 136 -7.72 14.45 1.90
CA PRO A 136 -9.10 14.51 1.42
C PRO A 136 -9.59 15.92 1.17
#